data_1a4d718254bb1eed97f092a6827adcec
#
_entry.id   1a4d718254bb1eed97f092a6827adcec
#
_cell.length_a   1.000
_cell.length_b   1.000
_cell.length_c   1.000
_cell.angle_alpha   90.00
_cell.angle_beta   90.00
_cell.angle_gamma   90.00
#
_symmetry.space_group_name_H-M   'P 1'
#
loop_
_entity.id
_entity.type
_entity.pdbx_description
1 polymer ?
#
loop_
_entity_poly.entity_id
_entity_poly.type
_entity_poly.pdbx_seq_one_letter_code
_entity_poly.pdbx_strand_id
1 'polypeptide(L)'
;MASRELIANRKHAPHHLGRVLVLGLGKSGRAAVAYLLPLLDGRVEALAVAAGARSAASEEFAAEARAAGALVAFEDEAVGVLAAEAGGSFDLCIASPGISQFSAFYEAAAAVSAEVISEVEFAWRESAADSRWVAVT
;
A
#
# COMPACT_ATOMS: atom_id res chain seq x y z
N MET A 1 -5.84 -20.64 5.89
CA MET A 1 -5.38 -19.34 6.35
C MET A 1 -3.87 -19.36 6.54
N ALA A 2 -3.16 -18.50 5.85
CA ALA A 2 -1.71 -18.45 5.98
C ALA A 2 -1.34 -18.01 7.40
N SER A 3 -0.44 -18.72 8.03
CA SER A 3 0.14 -18.35 9.30
C SER A 3 0.87 -17.01 9.14
N ARG A 4 0.54 -16.03 9.97
CA ARG A 4 1.22 -14.73 9.95
C ARG A 4 2.44 -14.76 10.87
N GLU A 5 3.47 -15.45 10.42
CA GLU A 5 4.74 -15.40 11.12
C GLU A 5 5.31 -13.99 11.05
N LEU A 6 5.74 -13.48 12.19
CA LEU A 6 6.29 -12.15 12.30
C LEU A 6 7.81 -12.18 12.17
N ILE A 7 8.34 -11.14 11.54
CA ILE A 7 9.78 -10.94 11.45
C ILE A 7 10.30 -10.56 12.84
N ALA A 8 11.34 -11.24 13.30
CA ALA A 8 11.97 -10.93 14.58
C ALA A 8 12.55 -9.51 14.56
N ASN A 9 12.56 -8.87 15.72
CA ASN A 9 13.13 -7.53 15.94
C ASN A 9 12.37 -6.39 15.25
N ARG A 10 11.16 -6.65 14.78
CA ARG A 10 10.23 -5.61 14.30
C ARG A 10 8.96 -5.63 15.14
N LYS A 11 8.23 -4.53 15.16
CA LYS A 11 7.06 -4.40 16.05
C LYS A 11 5.92 -5.34 15.66
N HIS A 12 5.57 -5.37 14.38
CA HIS A 12 4.49 -6.25 13.91
C HIS A 12 4.59 -6.42 12.39
N ALA A 13 5.69 -6.99 11.93
CA ALA A 13 5.95 -7.14 10.51
C ALA A 13 5.81 -8.60 10.08
N PRO A 14 4.70 -8.96 9.39
CA PRO A 14 4.55 -10.31 8.87
C PRO A 14 5.61 -10.61 7.81
N HIS A 15 6.10 -11.85 7.78
CA HIS A 15 6.98 -12.29 6.70
C HIS A 15 6.30 -12.22 5.34
N HIS A 16 4.99 -12.46 5.30
CA HIS A 16 4.22 -12.43 4.07
C HIS A 16 3.17 -11.33 4.13
N LEU A 17 3.32 -10.31 3.30
CA LEU A 17 2.35 -9.22 3.18
C LEU A 17 1.25 -9.53 2.17
N GLY A 18 1.54 -10.39 1.18
CA GLY A 18 0.57 -10.81 0.19
C GLY A 18 0.36 -9.78 -0.90
N ARG A 19 -0.89 -9.60 -1.30
CA ARG A 19 -1.29 -8.61 -2.31
C ARG A 19 -1.58 -7.29 -1.61
N VAL A 20 -0.81 -6.26 -1.96
CA VAL A 20 -0.83 -4.97 -1.27
C VAL A 20 -1.33 -3.88 -2.21
N LEU A 21 -2.28 -3.08 -1.72
CA LEU A 21 -2.79 -1.90 -2.41
C LEU A 21 -2.32 -0.66 -1.65
N VAL A 22 -1.69 0.27 -2.36
CA VAL A 22 -1.36 1.59 -1.82
C VAL A 22 -2.35 2.60 -2.38
N LEU A 23 -3.02 3.33 -1.50
CA LEU A 23 -4.06 4.27 -1.86
C LEU A 23 -3.51 5.68 -1.76
N GLY A 24 -3.31 6.32 -2.91
CA GLY A 24 -2.76 7.67 -3.02
C GLY A 24 -1.28 7.69 -3.41
N LEU A 25 -0.90 8.67 -4.21
CA LEU A 25 0.48 8.90 -4.65
C LEU A 25 0.99 10.30 -4.26
N GLY A 26 0.63 10.74 -3.07
CA GLY A 26 1.29 11.87 -2.45
C GLY A 26 2.66 11.47 -1.94
N LYS A 27 3.30 12.35 -1.18
CA LYS A 27 4.65 12.15 -0.67
C LYS A 27 4.80 10.84 0.12
N SER A 28 3.84 10.58 1.01
CA SER A 28 3.86 9.37 1.85
C SER A 28 3.53 8.11 1.04
N GLY A 29 2.63 8.21 0.07
CA GLY A 29 2.29 7.09 -0.80
C GLY A 29 3.48 6.64 -1.64
N ARG A 30 4.25 7.60 -2.14
CA ARG A 30 5.50 7.30 -2.88
C ARG A 30 6.52 6.61 -1.99
N ALA A 31 6.64 7.04 -0.74
CA ALA A 31 7.55 6.42 0.22
C ALA A 31 7.14 4.97 0.51
N ALA A 32 5.85 4.71 0.67
CA ALA A 32 5.34 3.36 0.88
C ALA A 32 5.62 2.47 -0.33
N VAL A 33 5.37 2.97 -1.54
CA VAL A 33 5.65 2.24 -2.78
C VAL A 33 7.14 1.94 -2.92
N ALA A 34 8.00 2.93 -2.67
CA ALA A 34 9.45 2.75 -2.73
C ALA A 34 9.94 1.69 -1.74
N TYR A 35 9.33 1.61 -0.57
CA TYR A 35 9.64 0.58 0.41
C TYR A 35 9.19 -0.82 -0.06
N LEU A 36 8.02 -0.91 -0.68
CA LEU A 36 7.40 -2.18 -1.05
C LEU A 36 7.95 -2.78 -2.35
N LEU A 37 8.39 -1.96 -3.30
CA LEU A 37 8.88 -2.44 -4.59
C LEU A 37 9.98 -3.50 -4.48
N PRO A 38 11.02 -3.32 -3.64
CA PRO A 38 12.05 -4.35 -3.50
C PRO A 38 11.55 -5.65 -2.88
N LEU A 39 10.35 -5.65 -2.28
CA LEU A 39 9.77 -6.83 -1.63
C LEU A 39 8.94 -7.67 -2.60
N LEU A 40 8.74 -7.22 -3.84
CA LEU A 40 8.04 -7.99 -4.88
C LEU A 40 8.75 -9.32 -5.12
N ASP A 41 7.94 -10.35 -5.36
CA ASP A 41 8.38 -11.74 -5.51
C ASP A 41 8.97 -12.35 -4.23
N GLY A 42 8.80 -11.66 -3.11
CA GLY A 42 9.17 -12.13 -1.78
C GLY A 42 8.01 -11.92 -0.83
N ARG A 43 8.16 -10.95 0.10
CA ARG A 43 7.09 -10.64 1.07
C ARG A 43 5.82 -10.11 0.41
N VAL A 44 5.94 -9.46 -0.75
CA VAL A 44 4.82 -8.89 -1.49
C VAL A 44 4.59 -9.73 -2.75
N GLU A 45 3.40 -10.32 -2.84
CA GLU A 45 3.00 -11.13 -3.99
C GLU A 45 2.64 -10.24 -5.18
N ALA A 46 1.88 -9.18 -4.93
CA ALA A 46 1.52 -8.19 -5.93
C ALA A 46 1.41 -6.82 -5.27
N LEU A 47 1.83 -5.79 -5.98
CA LEU A 47 1.75 -4.41 -5.52
C LEU A 47 0.92 -3.61 -6.51
N ALA A 48 -0.14 -3.00 -6.03
CA ALA A 48 -1.02 -2.15 -6.81
C ALA A 48 -1.07 -0.75 -6.19
N VAL A 49 -1.12 0.27 -7.02
CA VAL A 49 -1.13 1.67 -6.58
C VAL A 49 -2.33 2.37 -7.22
N ALA A 50 -3.26 2.79 -6.40
CA ALA A 50 -4.39 3.61 -6.83
C ALA A 50 -4.02 5.08 -6.60
N ALA A 51 -3.68 5.76 -7.68
CA ALA A 51 -2.97 7.04 -7.61
C ALA A 51 -3.87 8.27 -7.52
N GLY A 52 -5.16 8.16 -7.77
CA GLY A 52 -6.05 9.31 -7.80
C GLY A 52 -5.82 10.17 -9.05
N ALA A 53 -5.80 11.48 -8.87
CA ALA A 53 -5.67 12.40 -10.00
C ALA A 53 -4.29 12.35 -10.67
N ARG A 54 -4.29 12.54 -11.99
CA ARG A 54 -3.05 12.54 -12.77
C ARG A 54 -2.30 13.86 -12.62
N SER A 55 -0.97 13.76 -12.57
CA SER A 55 -0.06 14.90 -12.70
C SER A 55 1.19 14.42 -13.42
N ALA A 56 2.00 15.34 -13.92
CA ALA A 56 3.26 14.96 -14.57
C ALA A 56 4.16 14.16 -13.63
N ALA A 57 4.25 14.58 -12.36
CA ALA A 57 5.07 13.90 -11.36
C ALA A 57 4.52 12.52 -11.01
N SER A 58 3.19 12.36 -10.88
CA SER A 58 2.61 11.08 -10.56
C SER A 58 2.69 10.10 -11.73
N GLU A 59 2.59 10.58 -12.98
CA GLU A 59 2.74 9.74 -14.16
C GLU A 59 4.18 9.25 -14.33
N GLU A 60 5.15 10.09 -14.05
CA GLU A 60 6.58 9.72 -14.06
C GLU A 60 6.87 8.64 -13.01
N PHE A 61 6.38 8.83 -11.81
CA PHE A 61 6.53 7.85 -10.74
C PHE A 61 5.82 6.54 -11.09
N ALA A 62 4.62 6.62 -11.68
CA ALA A 62 3.88 5.45 -12.12
C ALA A 62 4.64 4.63 -13.16
N ALA A 63 5.30 5.31 -14.10
CA ALA A 63 6.10 4.62 -15.11
C ALA A 63 7.26 3.84 -14.47
N GLU A 64 7.94 4.44 -13.51
CA GLU A 64 9.02 3.79 -12.77
C GLU A 64 8.51 2.59 -11.96
N ALA A 65 7.38 2.76 -11.28
CA ALA A 65 6.79 1.69 -10.48
C ALA A 65 6.34 0.52 -11.37
N ARG A 66 5.73 0.79 -12.52
CA ARG A 66 5.34 -0.24 -13.48
C ARG A 66 6.55 -0.99 -14.03
N ALA A 67 7.62 -0.27 -14.33
CA ALA A 67 8.86 -0.90 -14.79
C ALA A 67 9.46 -1.84 -13.74
N ALA A 68 9.21 -1.56 -12.46
CA ALA A 68 9.66 -2.41 -11.35
C ALA A 68 8.67 -3.53 -11.01
N GLY A 69 7.53 -3.61 -11.68
CA GLY A 69 6.58 -4.72 -11.54
C GLY A 69 5.26 -4.37 -10.83
N ALA A 70 5.04 -3.12 -10.45
CA ALA A 70 3.79 -2.71 -9.81
C ALA A 70 2.69 -2.45 -10.83
N LEU A 71 1.44 -2.61 -10.41
CA LEU A 71 0.26 -2.17 -11.15
C LEU A 71 -0.08 -0.76 -10.68
N VAL A 72 -0.36 0.16 -11.60
CA VAL A 72 -0.74 1.53 -11.24
C VAL A 72 -1.94 1.94 -12.07
N ALA A 73 -2.93 2.53 -11.43
CA ALA A 73 -4.09 3.10 -12.10
C ALA A 73 -4.45 4.45 -11.47
N PHE A 74 -5.13 5.28 -12.24
CA PHE A 74 -5.48 6.65 -11.86
C PHE A 74 -6.98 6.82 -11.86
N GLU A 75 -7.43 7.90 -11.25
CA GLU A 75 -8.82 8.37 -11.22
C GLU A 75 -9.73 7.46 -10.39
N ASP A 76 -11.03 7.70 -10.47
CA ASP A 76 -12.00 7.08 -9.58
C ASP A 76 -12.15 5.56 -9.77
N GLU A 77 -11.87 5.07 -10.96
CA GLU A 77 -12.00 3.65 -11.30
C GLU A 77 -10.76 2.82 -10.93
N ALA A 78 -9.72 3.47 -10.43
CA ALA A 78 -8.43 2.83 -10.17
C ALA A 78 -8.54 1.57 -9.32
N VAL A 79 -9.27 1.63 -8.22
CA VAL A 79 -9.37 0.51 -7.28
C VAL A 79 -10.01 -0.71 -7.94
N GLY A 80 -11.10 -0.53 -8.68
CA GLY A 80 -11.79 -1.62 -9.38
C GLY A 80 -10.92 -2.27 -10.44
N VAL A 81 -10.22 -1.47 -11.24
CA VAL A 81 -9.30 -1.96 -12.27
C VAL A 81 -8.18 -2.77 -11.64
N LEU A 82 -7.56 -2.23 -10.59
CA LEU A 82 -6.44 -2.89 -9.93
C LEU A 82 -6.87 -4.18 -9.23
N ALA A 83 -8.04 -4.19 -8.60
CA ALA A 83 -8.55 -5.40 -7.96
C ALA A 83 -8.76 -6.51 -8.98
N ALA A 84 -9.35 -6.19 -10.14
CA ALA A 84 -9.54 -7.18 -11.21
C ALA A 84 -8.21 -7.73 -11.72
N GLU A 85 -7.20 -6.87 -11.90
CA GLU A 85 -5.88 -7.30 -12.38
C GLU A 85 -5.11 -8.11 -11.33
N ALA A 86 -5.32 -7.81 -10.05
CA ALA A 86 -4.61 -8.47 -8.95
C ALA A 86 -5.28 -9.76 -8.46
N GLY A 87 -6.34 -10.19 -9.10
CA GLY A 87 -7.03 -11.44 -8.73
C GLY A 87 -8.28 -11.27 -7.87
N GLY A 88 -8.80 -10.07 -7.74
CA GLY A 88 -10.10 -9.78 -7.12
C GLY A 88 -10.04 -9.13 -5.75
N SER A 89 -8.96 -9.28 -5.00
CA SER A 89 -8.87 -8.71 -3.66
C SER A 89 -7.42 -8.49 -3.24
N PHE A 90 -7.26 -7.72 -2.15
CA PHE A 90 -5.96 -7.43 -1.54
C PHE A 90 -5.95 -7.91 -0.09
N ASP A 91 -4.78 -8.30 0.37
CA ASP A 91 -4.58 -8.70 1.77
C ASP A 91 -4.41 -7.47 2.67
N LEU A 92 -3.80 -6.42 2.14
CA LEU A 92 -3.50 -5.20 2.88
C LEU A 92 -3.67 -3.98 1.98
N CYS A 93 -4.36 -2.96 2.48
CA CYS A 93 -4.41 -1.64 1.86
C CYS A 93 -3.73 -0.64 2.78
N ILE A 94 -2.80 0.13 2.23
CA ILE A 94 -2.10 1.20 2.94
C ILE A 94 -2.61 2.53 2.40
N ALA A 95 -3.32 3.28 3.23
CA ALA A 95 -3.97 4.52 2.83
C ALA A 95 -3.18 5.75 3.25
N SER A 96 -3.03 6.70 2.33
CA SER A 96 -2.44 8.01 2.63
C SER A 96 -3.31 8.81 3.61
N PRO A 97 -2.70 9.58 4.52
CA PRO A 97 -3.47 10.36 5.48
C PRO A 97 -4.36 11.44 4.85
N GLY A 98 -4.06 11.85 3.61
CA GLY A 98 -4.87 12.82 2.89
C GLY A 98 -6.16 12.27 2.30
N ILE A 99 -6.36 10.95 2.34
CA ILE A 99 -7.56 10.33 1.78
C ILE A 99 -8.57 10.11 2.89
N SER A 100 -9.75 10.74 2.75
CA SER A 100 -10.81 10.61 3.74
C SER A 100 -11.37 9.18 3.76
N GLN A 101 -11.51 8.62 4.95
CA GLN A 101 -12.17 7.33 5.14
C GLN A 101 -13.65 7.33 4.72
N PHE A 102 -14.22 8.52 4.52
CA PHE A 102 -15.60 8.66 4.06
C PHE A 102 -15.70 8.86 2.54
N SER A 103 -14.58 8.90 1.85
CA SER A 103 -14.60 9.04 0.39
C SER A 103 -15.00 7.73 -0.28
N ALA A 104 -15.63 7.82 -1.46
CA ALA A 104 -15.96 6.64 -2.26
C ALA A 104 -14.69 5.86 -2.64
N PHE A 105 -13.59 6.57 -2.84
CA PHE A 105 -12.29 5.99 -3.17
C PHE A 105 -11.79 5.06 -2.05
N TYR A 106 -11.85 5.55 -0.81
CA TYR A 106 -11.47 4.75 0.35
C TYR A 106 -12.43 3.57 0.56
N GLU A 107 -13.73 3.81 0.43
CA GLU A 107 -14.75 2.76 0.59
C GLU A 107 -14.56 1.64 -0.42
N ALA A 108 -14.25 1.97 -1.67
CA ALA A 108 -13.96 0.97 -2.69
C ALA A 108 -12.75 0.12 -2.33
N ALA A 109 -11.69 0.76 -1.82
CA ALA A 109 -10.48 0.05 -1.39
C ALA A 109 -10.77 -0.88 -0.20
N ALA A 110 -11.54 -0.41 0.77
CA ALA A 110 -11.91 -1.20 1.94
C ALA A 110 -12.74 -2.42 1.56
N ALA A 111 -13.60 -2.28 0.56
CA ALA A 111 -14.45 -3.37 0.10
C ALA A 111 -13.67 -4.54 -0.53
N VAL A 112 -12.49 -4.28 -1.07
CA VAL A 112 -11.65 -5.29 -1.74
C VAL A 112 -10.39 -5.64 -0.95
N SER A 113 -10.25 -5.14 0.26
CA SER A 113 -9.05 -5.37 1.09
C SER A 113 -9.43 -6.04 2.40
N ALA A 114 -8.64 -7.02 2.82
CA ALA A 114 -8.87 -7.71 4.09
C ALA A 114 -8.59 -6.78 5.28
N GLU A 115 -7.62 -5.88 5.14
CA GLU A 115 -7.26 -4.92 6.17
C GLU A 115 -6.87 -3.60 5.52
N VAL A 116 -7.27 -2.48 6.13
CA VAL A 116 -6.85 -1.14 5.70
C VAL A 116 -6.16 -0.45 6.88
N ILE A 117 -4.94 -0.01 6.66
CA ILE A 117 -4.16 0.71 7.66
C ILE A 117 -3.61 2.01 7.08
N SER A 118 -3.23 2.92 7.95
CA SER A 118 -2.56 4.15 7.54
C SER A 118 -1.08 3.86 7.22
N GLU A 119 -0.47 4.78 6.49
CA GLU A 119 0.97 4.70 6.23
C GLU A 119 1.78 4.78 7.53
N VAL A 120 1.31 5.57 8.49
CA VAL A 120 1.96 5.70 9.80
C VAL A 120 1.94 4.37 10.54
N GLU A 121 0.81 3.68 10.54
CA GLU A 121 0.72 2.36 11.16
C GLU A 121 1.61 1.33 10.43
N PHE A 122 1.64 1.38 9.11
CA PHE A 122 2.51 0.50 8.35
C PHE A 122 3.98 0.73 8.70
N ALA A 123 4.42 1.98 8.75
CA ALA A 123 5.78 2.32 9.12
C ALA A 123 6.10 1.85 10.55
N TRP A 124 5.14 2.01 11.47
CA TRP A 124 5.30 1.53 12.85
C TRP A 124 5.47 0.00 12.89
N ARG A 125 4.61 -0.74 12.20
CA ARG A 125 4.66 -2.20 12.17
C ARG A 125 6.00 -2.71 11.65
N GLU A 126 6.56 -2.05 10.63
CA GLU A 126 7.82 -2.43 10.00
C GLU A 126 9.04 -1.94 10.74
N SER A 127 8.89 -1.04 11.71
CA SER A 127 10.03 -0.46 12.43
C SER A 127 10.64 -1.45 13.42
N ALA A 128 11.87 -1.17 13.83
CA ALA A 128 12.57 -2.01 14.80
C ALA A 128 11.81 -2.09 16.13
N ALA A 129 11.81 -3.26 16.75
CA ALA A 129 11.03 -3.52 17.96
C ALA A 129 11.40 -2.58 19.11
N ASP A 130 12.67 -2.17 19.17
CA ASP A 130 13.19 -1.28 20.20
C ASP A 130 13.11 0.21 19.84
N SER A 131 12.63 0.55 18.66
CA SER A 131 12.47 1.95 18.25
C SER A 131 11.37 2.64 19.06
N ARG A 132 11.58 3.92 19.35
CA ARG A 132 10.60 4.73 20.08
C ARG A 132 9.86 5.65 19.15
N TRP A 133 8.57 5.70 19.33
CA TRP A 133 7.69 6.56 18.51
C TRP A 133 7.12 7.67 19.38
N VAL A 134 7.18 8.89 18.88
CA VAL A 134 6.64 10.07 19.55
C VAL A 134 5.57 10.67 18.66
N ALA A 135 4.37 10.81 19.19
CA ALA A 135 3.29 11.50 18.47
C ALA A 135 3.47 13.01 18.66
N VAL A 136 3.47 13.73 17.53
CA VAL A 136 3.53 15.20 17.53
C VAL A 136 2.20 15.70 16.99
N THR A 137 1.53 16.47 17.82
CA THR A 137 0.23 17.07 17.48
C THR A 137 0.36 18.54 17.14
#